data_cf26059779cc0c3c709998a355c35eb8
#
_entry.id   cf26059779cc0c3c709998a355c35eb8
#
_cell.length_a   1.000
_cell.length_b   1.000
_cell.length_c   1.000
_cell.angle_alpha   90.00
_cell.angle_beta   90.00
_cell.angle_gamma   90.00
#
_symmetry.space_group_name_H-M   'P 1'
#
loop_
_entity.id
_entity.type
_entity.pdbx_description
1 polymer ?
#
loop_
_entity_poly.entity_id
_entity_poly.type
_entity_poly.pdbx_seq_one_letter_code
_entity_poly.pdbx_strand_id
1 'polypeptide(L)'
;INLMSHIRPLRFVNLIQVYFSYYWSKWRGKANMWGSPASISIEPTTACNLGCPECPSGLKKFTRAEGNLKEGFLTDLFGQLKNSLFYVTFYFQGEPFIHPKFLELVREAKKQKLYTATSTNAHFLNDKQAKKTVESGLDRLIISIDGTTQESYEQYRVNGNLEKVIEGTKNIIHWKKELNSKTPYVIFQFLVVRHNEHQIENVKELGKKLGVDEVKFK
;
A
#
# COMPACT_ATOMS: atom_id res chain seq x y z
N ILE A 1 -2.01 9.13 -12.10
CA ILE A 1 -1.70 7.68 -11.82
C ILE A 1 -1.99 6.94 -13.11
N ASN A 2 -0.95 6.38 -13.74
CA ASN A 2 -1.11 5.71 -15.02
C ASN A 2 -1.44 4.21 -14.85
N LEU A 3 -2.61 3.92 -14.23
CA LEU A 3 -3.09 2.54 -14.06
C LEU A 3 -3.39 1.87 -15.41
N MET A 4 -3.85 2.67 -16.39
CA MET A 4 -4.23 2.17 -17.72
C MET A 4 -3.06 1.53 -18.49
N SER A 5 -1.82 2.00 -18.28
CA SER A 5 -0.63 1.43 -18.93
C SER A 5 -0.31 -0.01 -18.49
N HIS A 6 -0.89 -0.48 -17.41
CA HIS A 6 -0.72 -1.84 -16.88
C HIS A 6 -1.79 -2.82 -17.41
N ILE A 7 -2.82 -2.32 -18.12
CA ILE A 7 -3.90 -3.13 -18.65
C ILE A 7 -3.51 -3.59 -20.07
N ARG A 8 -3.04 -4.83 -20.17
CA ARG A 8 -2.75 -5.50 -21.45
C ARG A 8 -4.05 -6.02 -22.10
N PRO A 9 -4.09 -6.33 -23.41
CA PRO A 9 -5.30 -6.79 -24.10
C PRO A 9 -6.01 -7.95 -23.39
N LEU A 10 -5.29 -9.00 -22.98
CA LEU A 10 -5.89 -10.14 -22.27
C LEU A 10 -6.45 -9.75 -20.89
N ARG A 11 -5.78 -8.85 -20.18
CA ARG A 11 -6.27 -8.31 -18.90
C ARG A 11 -7.54 -7.49 -19.09
N PHE A 12 -7.61 -6.74 -20.21
CA PHE A 12 -8.81 -5.99 -20.56
C PHE A 12 -9.99 -6.91 -20.87
N VAL A 13 -9.76 -7.96 -21.67
CA VAL A 13 -10.80 -8.99 -21.95
C VAL A 13 -11.29 -9.62 -20.64
N ASN A 14 -10.37 -9.96 -19.73
CA ASN A 14 -10.73 -10.48 -18.40
C ASN A 14 -11.61 -9.50 -17.61
N LEU A 15 -11.30 -8.19 -17.62
CA LEU A 15 -12.15 -7.18 -16.96
C LEU A 15 -13.57 -7.16 -17.53
N ILE A 16 -13.70 -7.25 -18.84
CA ILE A 16 -15.00 -7.33 -19.52
C ILE A 16 -15.75 -8.59 -19.06
N GLN A 17 -15.09 -9.74 -19.03
CA GLN A 17 -15.69 -11.00 -18.56
C GLN A 17 -16.18 -10.89 -17.11
N VAL A 18 -15.35 -10.35 -16.19
CA VAL A 18 -15.73 -10.11 -14.79
C VAL A 18 -16.93 -9.18 -14.69
N TYR A 19 -16.92 -8.07 -15.46
CA TYR A 19 -18.02 -7.10 -15.46
C TYR A 19 -19.33 -7.74 -15.92
N PHE A 20 -19.34 -8.41 -17.07
CA PHE A 20 -20.55 -9.04 -17.59
C PHE A 20 -21.02 -10.22 -16.72
N SER A 21 -20.10 -11.01 -16.16
CA SER A 21 -20.48 -12.11 -15.26
C SER A 21 -21.17 -11.61 -13.98
N TYR A 22 -20.78 -10.43 -13.50
CA TYR A 22 -21.44 -9.79 -12.36
C TYR A 22 -22.92 -9.46 -12.67
N TYR A 23 -23.20 -8.78 -13.79
CA TYR A 23 -24.56 -8.43 -14.15
C TYR A 23 -25.40 -9.67 -14.52
N TRP A 24 -24.80 -10.65 -15.17
CA TRP A 24 -25.42 -11.94 -15.45
C TRP A 24 -25.80 -12.66 -14.16
N SER A 25 -24.88 -12.72 -13.19
CA SER A 25 -25.14 -13.33 -11.87
C SER A 25 -26.26 -12.61 -11.13
N LYS A 26 -26.27 -11.28 -11.17
CA LYS A 26 -27.29 -10.45 -10.55
C LYS A 26 -28.67 -10.72 -11.17
N TRP A 27 -28.75 -10.79 -12.48
CA TRP A 27 -30.01 -11.09 -13.19
C TRP A 27 -30.51 -12.50 -12.93
N ARG A 28 -29.61 -13.49 -12.90
CA ARG A 28 -29.98 -14.92 -12.69
C ARG A 28 -30.19 -15.30 -11.24
N GLY A 29 -29.84 -14.48 -10.29
CA GLY A 29 -29.88 -14.81 -8.84
C GLY A 29 -28.90 -15.93 -8.45
N LYS A 30 -27.90 -16.24 -9.30
CA LYS A 30 -26.87 -17.28 -9.07
C LYS A 30 -25.50 -16.76 -9.43
N ALA A 31 -24.48 -17.06 -8.59
CA ALA A 31 -23.10 -16.70 -8.85
C ALA A 31 -22.56 -17.44 -10.08
N ASN A 32 -22.10 -16.67 -11.05
CA ASN A 32 -21.40 -17.17 -12.25
C ASN A 32 -20.13 -16.32 -12.43
N MET A 33 -18.98 -16.94 -12.45
CA MET A 33 -17.69 -16.27 -12.64
C MET A 33 -17.10 -16.66 -13.98
N TRP A 34 -16.91 -15.68 -14.87
CA TRP A 34 -16.35 -15.91 -16.22
C TRP A 34 -14.87 -15.49 -16.31
N GLY A 35 -14.42 -14.67 -15.39
CA GLY A 35 -13.04 -14.18 -15.35
C GLY A 35 -12.32 -14.56 -14.07
N SER A 36 -11.04 -14.18 -14.01
CA SER A 36 -10.16 -14.36 -12.87
C SER A 36 -9.92 -13.04 -12.15
N PRO A 37 -9.36 -13.04 -10.92
CA PRO A 37 -9.07 -11.82 -10.18
C PRO A 37 -8.23 -10.82 -10.99
N ALA A 38 -8.71 -9.59 -11.09
CA ALA A 38 -8.02 -8.48 -11.76
C ALA A 38 -7.10 -7.72 -10.79
N SER A 39 -7.40 -7.78 -9.50
CA SER A 39 -6.60 -7.23 -8.41
C SER A 39 -6.53 -8.20 -7.24
N ILE A 40 -5.41 -8.17 -6.52
CA ILE A 40 -5.22 -8.96 -5.29
C ILE A 40 -4.57 -8.10 -4.20
N SER A 41 -4.86 -8.44 -2.96
CA SER A 41 -4.14 -7.94 -1.80
C SER A 41 -3.29 -9.06 -1.22
N ILE A 42 -2.03 -8.75 -0.97
CA ILE A 42 -1.04 -9.67 -0.43
C ILE A 42 -0.46 -9.04 0.84
N GLU A 43 -0.42 -9.80 1.89
CA GLU A 43 0.15 -9.41 3.16
C GLU A 43 1.59 -9.93 3.24
N PRO A 44 2.60 -9.04 3.15
CA PRO A 44 4.01 -9.49 3.19
C PRO A 44 4.39 -10.08 4.54
N THR A 45 3.86 -9.51 5.62
CA THR A 45 4.10 -9.93 7.00
C THR A 45 2.93 -9.55 7.89
N THR A 46 2.70 -10.31 8.94
CA THR A 46 1.76 -9.97 10.02
C THR A 46 2.38 -9.06 11.09
N ALA A 47 3.72 -8.97 11.14
CA ALA A 47 4.44 -8.18 12.14
C ALA A 47 4.20 -6.67 11.94
N CYS A 48 4.05 -5.96 13.06
CA CYS A 48 3.99 -4.50 13.11
C CYS A 48 4.71 -3.99 14.35
N ASN A 49 5.37 -2.84 14.22
CA ASN A 49 6.04 -2.15 15.34
C ASN A 49 5.11 -1.22 16.13
N LEU A 50 3.88 -1.00 15.67
CA LEU A 50 2.91 -0.13 16.33
C LEU A 50 1.82 -0.93 17.04
N GLY A 51 1.20 -0.30 18.05
CA GLY A 51 0.13 -0.85 18.87
C GLY A 51 -1.24 -0.21 18.62
N CYS A 52 -1.60 0.09 17.37
CA CYS A 52 -2.85 0.77 17.03
C CYS A 52 -4.08 0.03 17.60
N PRO A 53 -5.01 0.71 18.30
CA PRO A 53 -6.08 0.07 19.09
C PRO A 53 -7.13 -0.66 18.27
N GLU A 54 -7.35 -0.28 16.99
CA GLU A 54 -8.33 -0.90 16.10
C GLU A 54 -7.70 -1.86 15.08
N CYS A 55 -6.44 -2.26 15.30
CA CYS A 55 -5.70 -3.10 14.36
C CYS A 55 -5.35 -4.45 14.99
N PRO A 56 -5.73 -5.59 14.38
CA PRO A 56 -5.35 -6.92 14.88
C PRO A 56 -3.84 -7.10 15.07
N SER A 57 -3.01 -6.54 14.16
CA SER A 57 -1.56 -6.53 14.31
C SER A 57 -1.09 -5.73 15.52
N GLY A 58 -1.67 -4.54 15.73
CA GLY A 58 -1.35 -3.68 16.87
C GLY A 58 -1.75 -4.30 18.21
N LEU A 59 -2.91 -4.95 18.22
CA LEU A 59 -3.44 -5.64 19.41
C LEU A 59 -2.80 -7.03 19.63
N LYS A 60 -2.01 -7.54 18.67
CA LYS A 60 -1.48 -8.92 18.67
C LYS A 60 -2.60 -9.98 18.83
N LYS A 61 -3.74 -9.75 18.20
CA LYS A 61 -4.95 -10.59 18.29
C LYS A 61 -5.27 -11.24 16.94
N PHE A 62 -4.36 -12.04 16.42
CA PHE A 62 -4.61 -12.85 15.25
C PHE A 62 -5.28 -14.18 15.62
N THR A 63 -6.24 -14.60 14.80
CA THR A 63 -6.89 -15.92 14.85
C THR A 63 -6.30 -16.90 13.84
N ARG A 64 -5.24 -16.49 13.16
CA ARG A 64 -4.52 -17.25 12.11
C ARG A 64 -3.03 -17.26 12.38
N ALA A 65 -2.29 -18.09 11.65
CA ALA A 65 -0.84 -18.14 11.75
C ALA A 65 -0.21 -16.79 11.43
N GLU A 66 0.80 -16.41 12.21
CA GLU A 66 1.60 -15.23 12.04
C GLU A 66 2.91 -15.56 11.33
N GLY A 67 3.48 -14.59 10.62
CA GLY A 67 4.77 -14.74 9.95
C GLY A 67 4.93 -13.90 8.69
N ASN A 68 5.90 -14.30 7.88
CA ASN A 68 6.23 -13.67 6.63
C ASN A 68 5.71 -14.51 5.45
N LEU A 69 5.41 -13.83 4.34
CA LEU A 69 5.10 -14.48 3.07
C LEU A 69 6.28 -15.38 2.65
N LYS A 70 5.96 -16.62 2.26
CA LYS A 70 6.98 -17.60 1.83
C LYS A 70 7.58 -17.22 0.48
N GLU A 71 8.87 -17.46 0.31
CA GLU A 71 9.57 -17.32 -0.96
C GLU A 71 8.94 -18.21 -2.05
N GLY A 72 8.97 -17.74 -3.29
CA GLY A 72 8.41 -18.48 -4.43
C GLY A 72 6.90 -18.36 -4.61
N PHE A 73 6.15 -18.07 -3.54
CA PHE A 73 4.69 -17.98 -3.60
C PHE A 73 4.19 -17.01 -4.69
N LEU A 74 4.84 -15.84 -4.83
CA LEU A 74 4.42 -14.85 -5.81
C LEU A 74 4.71 -15.27 -7.24
N THR A 75 5.78 -15.99 -7.49
CA THR A 75 6.13 -16.49 -8.83
C THR A 75 5.03 -17.40 -9.36
N ASP A 76 4.58 -18.35 -8.53
CA ASP A 76 3.50 -19.28 -8.88
C ASP A 76 2.17 -18.55 -9.06
N LEU A 77 1.82 -17.66 -8.12
CA LEU A 77 0.58 -16.89 -8.15
C LEU A 77 0.50 -15.99 -9.38
N PHE A 78 1.57 -15.24 -9.67
CA PHE A 78 1.62 -14.36 -10.84
C PHE A 78 1.63 -15.14 -12.16
N GLY A 79 2.23 -16.33 -12.17
CA GLY A 79 2.16 -17.25 -13.30
C GLY A 79 0.73 -17.67 -13.63
N GLN A 80 -0.04 -18.04 -12.61
CA GLN A 80 -1.45 -18.42 -12.76
C GLN A 80 -2.33 -17.25 -13.20
N LEU A 81 -2.07 -16.02 -12.72
CA LEU A 81 -2.89 -14.83 -12.94
C LEU A 81 -2.34 -13.88 -14.02
N LYS A 82 -1.35 -14.30 -14.82
CA LYS A 82 -0.63 -13.43 -15.78
C LYS A 82 -1.53 -12.69 -16.78
N ASN A 83 -2.66 -13.31 -17.15
CA ASN A 83 -3.59 -12.80 -18.15
C ASN A 83 -4.77 -12.00 -17.56
N SER A 84 -4.91 -11.99 -16.24
CA SER A 84 -6.03 -11.33 -15.56
C SER A 84 -5.58 -10.22 -14.62
N LEU A 85 -4.53 -10.48 -13.84
CA LEU A 85 -4.05 -9.57 -12.81
C LEU A 85 -3.33 -8.36 -13.40
N PHE A 86 -3.71 -7.14 -12.95
CA PHE A 86 -2.99 -5.91 -13.28
C PHE A 86 -2.67 -5.03 -12.07
N TYR A 87 -3.26 -5.30 -10.91
CA TYR A 87 -3.09 -4.51 -9.70
C TYR A 87 -2.80 -5.39 -8.48
N VAL A 88 -1.75 -5.05 -7.75
CA VAL A 88 -1.36 -5.73 -6.50
C VAL A 88 -1.22 -4.72 -5.38
N THR A 89 -1.91 -4.98 -4.29
CA THR A 89 -1.77 -4.24 -3.04
C THR A 89 -0.95 -5.06 -2.07
N PHE A 90 0.20 -4.54 -1.65
CA PHE A 90 1.08 -5.19 -0.67
C PHE A 90 0.83 -4.67 0.73
N TYR A 91 -0.39 -4.74 1.20
CA TYR A 91 -0.78 -4.50 2.60
C TYR A 91 -2.19 -5.01 2.86
N PHE A 92 -2.42 -5.44 4.07
CA PHE A 92 -3.73 -5.63 4.68
C PHE A 92 -3.57 -5.48 6.19
N GLN A 93 -2.75 -6.34 6.81
CA GLN A 93 -2.29 -6.23 8.19
C GLN A 93 -0.76 -6.16 8.20
N GLY A 94 -0.18 -5.81 9.36
CA GLY A 94 1.27 -5.70 9.51
C GLY A 94 1.88 -4.45 8.89
N GLU A 95 3.20 -4.32 9.04
CA GLU A 95 4.01 -3.26 8.41
C GLU A 95 4.88 -3.89 7.32
N PRO A 96 4.61 -3.62 6.04
CA PRO A 96 5.31 -4.28 4.93
C PRO A 96 6.84 -4.14 4.98
N PHE A 97 7.35 -3.02 5.45
CA PHE A 97 8.80 -2.76 5.51
C PHE A 97 9.52 -3.55 6.61
N ILE A 98 8.81 -4.27 7.48
CA ILE A 98 9.41 -5.25 8.40
C ILE A 98 9.81 -6.53 7.66
N HIS A 99 9.13 -6.86 6.56
CA HIS A 99 9.49 -8.04 5.77
C HIS A 99 10.86 -7.84 5.12
N PRO A 100 11.85 -8.71 5.36
CA PRO A 100 13.25 -8.47 4.95
C PRO A 100 13.44 -8.34 3.44
N LYS A 101 12.60 -9.00 2.65
CA LYS A 101 12.64 -9.00 1.19
C LYS A 101 11.46 -8.26 0.54
N PHE A 102 10.81 -7.34 1.26
CA PHE A 102 9.61 -6.66 0.77
C PHE A 102 9.80 -6.02 -0.60
N LEU A 103 10.88 -5.27 -0.80
CA LEU A 103 11.14 -4.59 -2.07
C LEU A 103 11.50 -5.55 -3.22
N GLU A 104 11.94 -6.77 -2.91
CA GLU A 104 12.12 -7.84 -3.91
C GLU A 104 10.75 -8.34 -4.39
N LEU A 105 9.77 -8.49 -3.48
CA LEU A 105 8.39 -8.85 -3.83
C LEU A 105 7.78 -7.78 -4.77
N VAL A 106 8.02 -6.49 -4.48
CA VAL A 106 7.60 -5.39 -5.37
C VAL A 106 8.25 -5.52 -6.75
N ARG A 107 9.58 -5.71 -6.82
CA ARG A 107 10.27 -5.87 -8.10
C ARG A 107 9.77 -7.07 -8.90
N GLU A 108 9.44 -8.17 -8.25
CA GLU A 108 8.85 -9.35 -8.89
C GLU A 108 7.51 -9.03 -9.55
N ALA A 109 6.63 -8.31 -8.85
CA ALA A 109 5.38 -7.83 -9.42
C ALA A 109 5.62 -6.86 -10.60
N LYS A 110 6.62 -5.98 -10.51
CA LYS A 110 6.99 -5.06 -11.59
C LYS A 110 7.52 -5.79 -12.84
N LYS A 111 8.25 -6.90 -12.70
CA LYS A 111 8.65 -7.75 -13.84
C LYS A 111 7.43 -8.26 -14.62
N GLN A 112 6.32 -8.50 -13.95
CA GLN A 112 5.04 -8.91 -14.57
C GLN A 112 4.22 -7.70 -15.10
N LYS A 113 4.78 -6.49 -15.05
CA LYS A 113 4.10 -5.22 -15.42
C LYS A 113 2.79 -5.02 -14.64
N LEU A 114 2.79 -5.34 -13.35
CA LEU A 114 1.69 -5.07 -12.45
C LEU A 114 1.82 -3.67 -11.87
N TYR A 115 0.68 -3.01 -11.65
CA TYR A 115 0.62 -1.81 -10.81
C TYR A 115 0.71 -2.25 -9.35
N THR A 116 1.60 -1.62 -8.61
CA THR A 116 1.91 -2.00 -7.23
C THR A 116 1.61 -0.86 -6.26
N ALA A 117 0.95 -1.17 -5.16
CA ALA A 117 0.65 -0.23 -4.08
C ALA A 117 1.01 -0.83 -2.73
N THR A 118 1.43 0.01 -1.80
CA THR A 118 1.58 -0.38 -0.39
C THR A 118 1.18 0.75 0.55
N SER A 119 0.90 0.40 1.79
CA SER A 119 0.73 1.34 2.90
C SER A 119 1.77 1.06 3.98
N THR A 120 2.28 2.11 4.61
CA THR A 120 3.31 2.01 5.65
C THR A 120 3.08 3.05 6.75
N ASN A 121 3.55 2.74 7.93
CA ASN A 121 3.67 3.70 9.02
C ASN A 121 4.95 4.56 8.93
N ALA A 122 5.76 4.35 7.89
CA ALA A 122 6.97 5.08 7.50
C ALA A 122 8.16 5.05 8.50
N HIS A 123 8.10 4.29 9.59
CA HIS A 123 9.20 4.23 10.59
C HIS A 123 10.47 3.58 10.05
N PHE A 124 10.37 2.81 8.98
CA PHE A 124 11.50 2.09 8.36
C PHE A 124 12.04 2.77 7.10
N LEU A 125 11.54 3.96 6.74
CA LEU A 125 11.96 4.71 5.55
C LEU A 125 13.19 5.59 5.81
N ASN A 126 14.26 5.00 6.39
CA ASN A 126 15.54 5.68 6.44
C ASN A 126 16.08 5.96 5.03
N ASP A 127 17.13 6.75 4.89
CA ASP A 127 17.69 7.17 3.61
C ASP A 127 17.93 6.00 2.62
N LYS A 128 18.62 4.96 3.08
CA LYS A 128 18.91 3.76 2.28
C LYS A 128 17.65 3.03 1.84
N GLN A 129 16.68 2.88 2.72
CA GLN A 129 15.42 2.17 2.42
C GLN A 129 14.53 3.00 1.49
N ALA A 130 14.50 4.32 1.67
CA ALA A 130 13.78 5.24 0.80
C ALA A 130 14.32 5.19 -0.64
N LYS A 131 15.66 5.23 -0.80
CA LYS A 131 16.30 5.05 -2.12
C LYS A 131 15.87 3.75 -2.77
N LYS A 132 16.02 2.62 -2.07
CA LYS A 132 15.61 1.30 -2.57
C LYS A 132 14.13 1.22 -2.92
N THR A 133 13.27 1.95 -2.18
CA THR A 133 11.83 2.00 -2.45
C THR A 133 11.53 2.68 -3.77
N VAL A 134 12.17 3.81 -4.05
CA VAL A 134 12.04 4.49 -5.34
C VAL A 134 12.60 3.61 -6.48
N GLU A 135 13.78 3.03 -6.30
CA GLU A 135 14.42 2.13 -7.27
C GLU A 135 13.63 0.83 -7.52
N SER A 136 12.77 0.42 -6.59
CA SER A 136 11.96 -0.80 -6.77
C SER A 136 10.89 -0.68 -7.85
N GLY A 137 10.56 0.56 -8.24
CA GLY A 137 9.48 0.85 -9.18
C GLY A 137 8.08 0.75 -8.56
N LEU A 138 7.97 0.79 -7.23
CA LEU A 138 6.68 0.87 -6.53
C LEU A 138 5.85 2.03 -7.10
N ASP A 139 4.60 1.77 -7.52
CA ASP A 139 3.79 2.81 -8.17
C ASP A 139 3.11 3.74 -7.18
N ARG A 140 2.68 3.22 -6.01
CA ARG A 140 1.95 4.00 -5.00
C ARG A 140 2.44 3.67 -3.60
N LEU A 141 2.76 4.69 -2.84
CA LEU A 141 3.11 4.59 -1.43
C LEU A 141 2.11 5.41 -0.60
N ILE A 142 1.37 4.74 0.25
CA ILE A 142 0.46 5.36 1.21
C ILE A 142 1.20 5.45 2.54
N ILE A 143 1.39 6.65 3.05
CA ILE A 143 1.97 6.92 4.36
C ILE A 143 0.84 7.25 5.32
N SER A 144 0.68 6.43 6.33
CA SER A 144 -0.34 6.63 7.37
C SER A 144 0.15 7.66 8.39
N ILE A 145 -0.55 8.80 8.47
CA ILE A 145 -0.23 9.90 9.38
C ILE A 145 -1.53 10.39 10.03
N ASP A 146 -1.74 10.05 11.30
CA ASP A 146 -3.02 10.30 11.98
C ASP A 146 -2.91 11.39 13.07
N GLY A 147 -1.96 12.31 12.90
CA GLY A 147 -1.74 13.49 13.71
C GLY A 147 -0.62 14.36 13.15
N THR A 148 -0.65 15.66 13.47
CA THR A 148 0.39 16.63 13.09
C THR A 148 1.23 17.08 14.26
N THR A 149 0.89 16.61 15.47
CA THR A 149 1.70 16.70 16.69
C THR A 149 1.94 15.31 17.22
N GLN A 150 3.06 15.09 17.94
CA GLN A 150 3.38 13.78 18.53
C GLN A 150 2.25 13.30 19.44
N GLU A 151 1.72 14.18 20.27
CA GLU A 151 0.64 13.87 21.20
C GLU A 151 -0.61 13.34 20.46
N SER A 152 -1.10 14.04 19.44
CA SER A 152 -2.26 13.61 18.66
C SER A 152 -1.98 12.35 17.88
N TYR A 153 -0.78 12.22 17.29
CA TYR A 153 -0.39 11.07 16.48
C TYR A 153 -0.36 9.78 17.31
N GLU A 154 0.25 9.79 18.48
CA GLU A 154 0.45 8.58 19.30
C GLU A 154 -0.84 8.10 20.00
N GLN A 155 -1.88 8.94 20.11
CA GLN A 155 -3.17 8.52 20.65
C GLN A 155 -3.79 7.38 19.82
N TYR A 156 -3.58 7.38 18.52
CA TYR A 156 -4.02 6.28 17.65
C TYR A 156 -2.85 5.38 17.23
N ARG A 157 -1.70 5.97 16.89
CA ARG A 157 -0.49 5.25 16.47
C ARG A 157 0.40 4.92 17.68
N VAL A 158 -0.14 4.15 18.62
CA VAL A 158 0.53 3.77 19.87
C VAL A 158 1.93 3.21 19.58
N ASN A 159 2.93 3.68 20.30
CA ASN A 159 4.37 3.47 20.07
C ASN A 159 4.91 4.10 18.78
N GLY A 160 4.15 4.96 18.14
CA GLY A 160 4.57 5.66 16.94
C GLY A 160 5.38 6.92 17.27
N ASN A 161 6.29 7.27 16.37
CA ASN A 161 7.10 8.48 16.42
C ASN A 161 6.83 9.32 15.16
N LEU A 162 6.20 10.48 15.31
CA LEU A 162 5.84 11.36 14.21
C LEU A 162 7.05 11.91 13.47
N GLU A 163 8.16 12.20 14.19
CA GLU A 163 9.38 12.70 13.56
C GLU A 163 9.95 11.70 12.55
N LYS A 164 9.94 10.39 12.89
CA LYS A 164 10.34 9.32 11.96
C LYS A 164 9.45 9.26 10.71
N VAL A 165 8.14 9.51 10.86
CA VAL A 165 7.22 9.56 9.72
C VAL A 165 7.55 10.72 8.80
N ILE A 166 7.81 11.90 9.37
CA ILE A 166 8.19 13.12 8.64
C ILE A 166 9.54 12.92 7.95
N GLU A 167 10.53 12.38 8.64
CA GLU A 167 11.86 12.08 8.10
C GLU A 167 11.76 11.05 6.95
N GLY A 168 11.06 9.94 7.17
CA GLY A 168 10.85 8.91 6.15
C GLY A 168 10.16 9.46 4.89
N THR A 169 9.21 10.39 5.08
CA THR A 169 8.55 11.08 3.97
C THR A 169 9.55 11.98 3.21
N LYS A 170 10.35 12.78 3.93
CA LYS A 170 11.40 13.62 3.32
C LYS A 170 12.37 12.78 2.52
N ASN A 171 12.82 11.63 3.03
CA ASN A 171 13.74 10.72 2.35
C ASN A 171 13.13 10.19 1.05
N ILE A 172 11.87 9.78 1.03
CA ILE A 172 11.18 9.34 -0.20
C ILE A 172 11.11 10.47 -1.23
N ILE A 173 10.71 11.67 -0.82
CA ILE A 173 10.58 12.82 -1.73
C ILE A 173 11.96 13.25 -2.26
N HIS A 174 13.00 13.23 -1.41
CA HIS A 174 14.37 13.48 -1.80
C HIS A 174 14.81 12.51 -2.91
N TRP A 175 14.70 11.21 -2.69
CA TRP A 175 15.12 10.21 -3.68
C TRP A 175 14.28 10.19 -4.94
N LYS A 176 12.98 10.56 -4.87
CA LYS A 176 12.17 10.79 -6.09
C LYS A 176 12.77 11.89 -6.96
N LYS A 177 13.25 12.99 -6.35
CA LYS A 177 13.89 14.11 -7.05
C LYS A 177 15.26 13.71 -7.59
N GLU A 178 16.13 13.16 -6.76
CA GLU A 178 17.50 12.76 -7.15
C GLU A 178 17.51 11.75 -8.32
N LEU A 179 16.57 10.81 -8.32
CA LEU A 179 16.46 9.80 -9.38
C LEU A 179 15.52 10.23 -10.53
N ASN A 180 15.04 11.47 -10.52
CA ASN A 180 14.06 11.98 -11.49
C ASN A 180 12.87 11.02 -11.70
N SER A 181 12.42 10.38 -10.62
CA SER A 181 11.37 9.37 -10.66
C SER A 181 9.99 9.97 -10.43
N LYS A 182 9.02 9.58 -11.29
CA LYS A 182 7.60 9.90 -11.10
C LYS A 182 6.91 8.99 -10.08
N THR A 183 7.58 7.92 -9.66
CA THR A 183 7.05 6.93 -8.72
C THR A 183 7.99 6.74 -7.52
N PRO A 184 7.44 6.34 -6.38
CA PRO A 184 6.03 6.11 -6.10
C PRO A 184 5.20 7.41 -6.05
N TYR A 185 3.90 7.33 -6.38
CA TYR A 185 2.92 8.37 -6.06
C TYR A 185 2.67 8.32 -4.55
N VAL A 186 3.07 9.37 -3.84
CA VAL A 186 3.08 9.41 -2.38
C VAL A 186 1.80 10.04 -1.86
N ILE A 187 1.07 9.31 -1.03
CA ILE A 187 -0.20 9.75 -0.45
C ILE A 187 -0.06 9.79 1.07
N PHE A 188 -0.36 10.93 1.68
CA PHE A 188 -0.70 10.96 3.10
C PHE A 188 -2.12 10.49 3.29
N GLN A 189 -2.30 9.45 4.10
CA GLN A 189 -3.61 9.00 4.53
C GLN A 189 -3.81 9.36 6.00
N PHE A 190 -4.83 10.18 6.26
CA PHE A 190 -5.20 10.65 7.57
C PHE A 190 -6.55 10.07 7.97
N LEU A 191 -6.58 9.25 9.01
CA LEU A 191 -7.80 8.73 9.59
C LEU A 191 -8.38 9.79 10.51
N VAL A 192 -9.50 10.39 10.09
CA VAL A 192 -10.18 11.42 10.89
C VAL A 192 -10.95 10.76 12.03
N VAL A 193 -10.56 11.09 13.22
CA VAL A 193 -11.20 10.67 14.47
C VAL A 193 -11.37 11.87 15.41
N ARG A 194 -12.23 11.77 16.41
CA ARG A 194 -12.58 12.88 17.29
C ARG A 194 -11.39 13.65 17.89
N HIS A 195 -10.28 12.96 18.19
CA HIS A 195 -9.13 13.59 18.82
C HIS A 195 -8.20 14.33 17.85
N ASN A 196 -8.34 14.11 16.54
CA ASN A 196 -7.48 14.72 15.52
C ASN A 196 -8.23 15.50 14.42
N GLU A 197 -9.57 15.56 14.44
CA GLU A 197 -10.36 16.26 13.43
C GLU A 197 -10.00 17.76 13.28
N HIS A 198 -9.55 18.38 14.38
CA HIS A 198 -9.08 19.76 14.37
C HIS A 198 -7.75 19.97 13.61
N GLN A 199 -7.05 18.90 13.21
CA GLN A 199 -5.77 18.94 12.49
C GLN A 199 -5.89 18.73 10.97
N ILE A 200 -7.10 18.71 10.42
CA ILE A 200 -7.34 18.48 8.99
C ILE A 200 -6.58 19.49 8.11
N GLU A 201 -6.63 20.77 8.44
CA GLU A 201 -5.91 21.79 7.66
C GLU A 201 -4.39 21.68 7.87
N ASN A 202 -3.95 21.40 9.08
CA ASN A 202 -2.54 21.22 9.41
C ASN A 202 -1.89 20.07 8.62
N VAL A 203 -2.60 18.94 8.44
CA VAL A 203 -2.05 17.81 7.66
C VAL A 203 -2.00 18.12 6.17
N LYS A 204 -2.93 18.92 5.63
CA LYS A 204 -2.86 19.40 4.23
C LYS A 204 -1.63 20.29 4.02
N GLU A 205 -1.40 21.24 4.93
CA GLU A 205 -0.23 22.12 4.89
C GLU A 205 1.07 21.33 5.03
N LEU A 206 1.11 20.37 5.97
CA LEU A 206 2.26 19.48 6.16
C LEU A 206 2.55 18.67 4.89
N GLY A 207 1.53 18.09 4.28
CA GLY A 207 1.65 17.34 3.02
C GLY A 207 2.20 18.20 1.89
N LYS A 208 1.69 19.42 1.73
CA LYS A 208 2.18 20.41 0.76
C LYS A 208 3.63 20.80 1.03
N LYS A 209 3.98 21.09 2.28
CA LYS A 209 5.34 21.45 2.71
C LYS A 209 6.35 20.34 2.43
N LEU A 210 5.98 19.09 2.67
CA LEU A 210 6.84 17.95 2.41
C LEU A 210 6.88 17.53 0.94
N GLY A 211 5.92 17.98 0.13
CA GLY A 211 5.85 17.68 -1.30
C GLY A 211 5.24 16.31 -1.62
N VAL A 212 4.33 15.80 -0.77
CA VAL A 212 3.56 14.59 -1.10
C VAL A 212 2.59 14.88 -2.24
N ASP A 213 2.28 13.87 -3.02
CA ASP A 213 1.45 14.04 -4.23
C ASP A 213 -0.03 14.23 -3.88
N GLU A 214 -0.50 13.72 -2.73
CA GLU A 214 -1.92 13.79 -2.33
C GLU A 214 -2.07 13.63 -0.82
N VAL A 215 -3.12 14.25 -0.25
CA VAL A 215 -3.59 14.00 1.13
C VAL A 215 -5.01 13.44 1.06
N LYS A 216 -5.24 12.26 1.64
CA LYS A 216 -6.53 11.57 1.68
C LYS A 216 -7.03 11.44 3.10
N PHE A 217 -8.33 11.67 3.27
CA PHE A 217 -9.05 11.49 4.52
C PHE A 217 -9.89 10.21 4.48
N LYS A 218 -9.99 9.54 5.61
CA LYS A 218 -10.87 8.40 5.86
C LYS A 218 -11.73 8.65 7.08
#